data_87a2d21a03160cd5194ce7cfa464ecee
#
_entry.id   87a2d21a03160cd5194ce7cfa464ecee
#
_cell.length_a   1.000
_cell.length_b   1.000
_cell.length_c   1.000
_cell.angle_alpha   90.00
_cell.angle_beta   90.00
_cell.angle_gamma   90.00
#
_symmetry.space_group_name_H-M   'P 1'
#
loop_
_entity.id
_entity.type
_entity.pdbx_description
1 polymer ?
#
loop_
_entity_poly.entity_id
_entity_poly.type
_entity_poly.pdbx_seq_one_letter_code
_entity_poly.pdbx_strand_id
1 'polypeptide(L)'
;MHTESVLTLLKTLQNQICAALEQEDGEAKFVHEAWTGKLGIGETRVLKNGAVFEQAGVNFSHVKGTKMPASATAHRPELAGAAFEAMGVSLVIHPKNPYVPTSHANVRFFIAYPENAEPVWWFGGGFDLTPFYPFEEDIVHWHTVARDVCAPFGESVYPEFKQWCDEYFYLKHRNETRGVGGLFFDDLNRWDFDTCLNFIKAVGEGYITAYLPIVAKRKNTPYGERERNFQLYRRGRYVEFNLVWDRGTLFGLQSGGRTESILMSMPPLVRFEYQYVPEEGSPEAALNQFLVARDWLKEFGK
;
A
#
# COMPACT_ATOMS: atom_id res chain seq x y z
N MET A 1 11.08 24.98 -1.27
CA MET A 1 12.25 24.09 -1.11
C MET A 1 11.83 22.67 -0.71
N HIS A 2 11.07 22.46 0.37
CA HIS A 2 10.63 21.13 0.82
C HIS A 2 9.76 20.35 -0.20
N THR A 3 8.77 21.00 -0.79
CA THR A 3 7.84 20.37 -1.76
C THR A 3 8.54 19.90 -3.04
N GLU A 4 9.59 20.56 -3.48
CA GLU A 4 10.32 20.20 -4.71
C GLU A 4 11.17 18.94 -4.53
N SER A 5 11.84 18.79 -3.38
CA SER A 5 12.60 17.57 -3.06
C SER A 5 11.69 16.35 -2.91
N VAL A 6 10.53 16.53 -2.26
CA VAL A 6 9.51 15.47 -2.15
C VAL A 6 8.96 15.11 -3.53
N LEU A 7 8.62 16.08 -4.37
CA LEU A 7 8.11 15.85 -5.73
C LEU A 7 9.10 15.02 -6.56
N THR A 8 10.38 15.39 -6.51
CA THR A 8 11.45 14.68 -7.21
C THR A 8 11.60 13.26 -6.71
N LEU A 9 11.59 13.05 -5.39
CA LEU A 9 11.64 11.72 -4.78
C LEU A 9 10.48 10.85 -5.24
N LEU A 10 9.24 11.34 -5.13
CA LEU A 10 8.04 10.56 -5.46
C LEU A 10 8.00 10.16 -6.94
N LYS A 11 8.35 11.05 -7.86
CA LYS A 11 8.45 10.71 -9.29
C LYS A 11 9.55 9.70 -9.57
N THR A 12 10.68 9.80 -8.88
CA THR A 12 11.77 8.83 -8.99
C THR A 12 11.32 7.45 -8.51
N LEU A 13 10.65 7.37 -7.36
CA LEU A 13 10.10 6.12 -6.84
C LEU A 13 9.07 5.50 -7.79
N GLN A 14 8.15 6.30 -8.35
CA GLN A 14 7.20 5.80 -9.34
C GLN A 14 7.92 5.17 -10.55
N ASN A 15 8.95 5.84 -11.07
CA ASN A 15 9.73 5.32 -12.19
C ASN A 15 10.46 4.02 -11.85
N GLN A 16 11.14 3.97 -10.70
CA GLN A 16 11.89 2.80 -10.25
C GLN A 16 10.97 1.60 -10.03
N ILE A 17 9.84 1.80 -9.37
CA ILE A 17 8.85 0.74 -9.09
C ILE A 17 8.27 0.21 -10.40
N CYS A 18 7.83 1.07 -11.32
CA CYS A 18 7.31 0.63 -12.61
C CYS A 18 8.34 -0.14 -13.43
N ALA A 19 9.57 0.36 -13.50
CA ALA A 19 10.64 -0.31 -14.24
C ALA A 19 10.96 -1.71 -13.66
N ALA A 20 11.02 -1.83 -12.34
CA ALA A 20 11.28 -3.08 -11.65
C ALA A 20 10.15 -4.11 -11.86
N LEU A 21 8.88 -3.67 -11.80
CA LEU A 21 7.72 -4.53 -12.08
C LEU A 21 7.66 -4.96 -13.55
N GLU A 22 7.96 -4.08 -14.49
CA GLU A 22 8.03 -4.41 -15.92
C GLU A 22 9.14 -5.42 -16.24
N GLN A 23 10.27 -5.28 -15.57
CA GLN A 23 11.37 -6.24 -15.71
C GLN A 23 10.99 -7.62 -15.17
N GLU A 24 10.29 -7.67 -14.02
CA GLU A 24 9.83 -8.91 -13.41
C GLU A 24 8.72 -9.59 -14.21
N ASP A 25 7.82 -8.81 -14.82
CA ASP A 25 6.76 -9.32 -15.69
C ASP A 25 7.30 -9.88 -17.00
N GLY A 26 8.21 -9.19 -17.65
CA GLY A 26 8.91 -9.56 -18.88
C GLY A 26 8.13 -9.35 -20.18
N GLU A 27 6.81 -9.20 -20.15
CA GLU A 27 5.95 -9.06 -21.33
C GLU A 27 5.20 -7.72 -21.36
N ALA A 28 4.47 -7.39 -20.31
CA ALA A 28 3.62 -6.21 -20.27
C ALA A 28 4.39 -4.94 -19.85
N LYS A 29 3.86 -3.80 -20.29
CA LYS A 29 4.35 -2.47 -19.93
C LYS A 29 3.25 -1.63 -19.30
N PHE A 30 3.65 -0.69 -18.44
CA PHE A 30 2.71 0.29 -17.91
C PHE A 30 2.23 1.24 -19.01
N VAL A 31 0.93 1.41 -19.08
CA VAL A 31 0.32 2.53 -19.82
C VAL A 31 0.34 3.74 -18.88
N HIS A 32 0.87 4.85 -19.37
CA HIS A 32 1.00 6.10 -18.64
C HIS A 32 -0.12 7.06 -19.02
N GLU A 33 -0.81 7.59 -18.04
CA GLU A 33 -1.85 8.59 -18.22
C GLU A 33 -1.61 9.78 -17.28
N ALA A 34 -1.07 10.87 -17.85
CA ALA A 34 -0.99 12.15 -17.13
C ALA A 34 -2.37 12.81 -17.14
N TRP A 35 -2.77 13.39 -16.02
CA TRP A 35 -4.06 14.05 -15.87
C TRP A 35 -3.96 15.35 -15.08
N THR A 36 -4.89 16.26 -15.37
CA THR A 36 -5.10 17.49 -14.63
C THR A 36 -6.55 17.54 -14.17
N GLY A 37 -6.75 17.73 -12.87
CA GLY A 37 -8.07 17.86 -12.23
C GLY A 37 -8.24 19.22 -11.57
N LYS A 38 -9.41 19.43 -10.95
CA LYS A 38 -9.70 20.69 -10.23
C LYS A 38 -8.75 20.96 -9.07
N LEU A 39 -8.26 19.92 -8.41
CA LEU A 39 -7.44 20.03 -7.21
C LEU A 39 -5.94 19.87 -7.50
N GLY A 40 -5.53 19.46 -8.71
CA GLY A 40 -4.13 19.27 -9.00
C GLY A 40 -3.86 18.40 -10.21
N ILE A 41 -2.69 17.80 -10.22
CA ILE A 41 -2.18 16.96 -11.31
C ILE A 41 -1.82 15.58 -10.81
N GLY A 42 -1.69 14.63 -11.70
CA GLY A 42 -1.13 13.32 -11.39
C GLY A 42 -0.75 12.53 -12.63
N GLU A 43 -0.17 11.38 -12.39
CA GLU A 43 0.18 10.40 -13.41
C GLU A 43 -0.19 9.01 -12.91
N THR A 44 -1.18 8.42 -13.57
CA THR A 44 -1.62 7.05 -13.32
C THR A 44 -0.93 6.12 -14.28
N ARG A 45 -0.28 5.09 -13.76
CA ARG A 45 0.36 4.03 -14.56
C ARG A 45 -0.31 2.71 -14.25
N VAL A 46 -0.79 2.04 -15.28
CA VAL A 46 -1.48 0.75 -15.14
C VAL A 46 -0.90 -0.27 -16.10
N LEU A 47 -0.43 -1.38 -15.55
CA LEU A 47 -0.07 -2.59 -16.30
C LEU A 47 -1.23 -3.57 -16.20
N LYS A 48 -1.65 -4.15 -17.32
CA LYS A 48 -2.75 -5.12 -17.39
C LYS A 48 -2.34 -6.35 -18.20
N ASN A 49 -2.87 -7.49 -17.81
CA ASN A 49 -2.74 -8.76 -18.54
C ASN A 49 -1.28 -9.18 -18.81
N GLY A 50 -0.35 -8.83 -17.92
CA GLY A 50 1.04 -9.23 -17.99
C GLY A 50 1.25 -10.73 -17.85
N ALA A 51 2.47 -11.20 -18.01
CA ALA A 51 2.81 -12.61 -17.77
C ALA A 51 2.68 -12.97 -16.28
N VAL A 52 3.12 -12.09 -15.40
CA VAL A 52 3.14 -12.25 -13.94
C VAL A 52 2.02 -11.46 -13.28
N PHE A 53 1.83 -10.20 -13.65
CA PHE A 53 0.85 -9.32 -13.04
C PHE A 53 -0.42 -9.22 -13.87
N GLU A 54 -1.55 -9.63 -13.27
CA GLU A 54 -2.86 -9.50 -13.89
C GLU A 54 -3.29 -8.03 -13.98
N GLN A 55 -3.03 -7.28 -12.91
CA GLN A 55 -3.13 -5.82 -12.87
C GLN A 55 -2.14 -5.25 -11.85
N ALA A 56 -1.44 -4.22 -12.25
CA ALA A 56 -0.61 -3.41 -11.38
C ALA A 56 -0.92 -1.94 -11.60
N GLY A 57 -1.21 -1.21 -10.54
CA GLY A 57 -1.45 0.23 -10.59
C GLY A 57 -0.44 0.98 -9.75
N VAL A 58 0.22 1.99 -10.32
CA VAL A 58 1.15 2.88 -9.62
C VAL A 58 0.76 4.32 -9.92
N ASN A 59 0.14 4.99 -8.97
CA ASN A 59 -0.42 6.33 -9.14
C ASN A 59 0.41 7.36 -8.39
N PHE A 60 0.86 8.39 -9.08
CA PHE A 60 1.36 9.62 -8.50
C PHE A 60 0.26 10.68 -8.52
N SER A 61 0.11 11.44 -7.43
CA SER A 61 -0.78 12.59 -7.35
C SER A 61 -0.11 13.75 -6.62
N HIS A 62 -0.42 14.97 -7.05
CA HIS A 62 -0.02 16.22 -6.42
C HIS A 62 -1.22 17.17 -6.45
N VAL A 63 -1.83 17.38 -5.31
CA VAL A 63 -3.05 18.16 -5.16
C VAL A 63 -2.82 19.39 -4.25
N LYS A 64 -3.55 20.46 -4.54
CA LYS A 64 -3.53 21.70 -3.76
C LYS A 64 -4.96 22.14 -3.51
N GLY A 65 -5.23 22.65 -2.33
CA GLY A 65 -6.54 23.16 -1.97
C GLY A 65 -6.43 24.44 -1.17
N THR A 66 -7.43 25.29 -1.32
CA THR A 66 -7.52 26.55 -0.56
C THR A 66 -8.09 26.34 0.85
N LYS A 67 -8.64 25.15 1.12
CA LYS A 67 -9.23 24.80 2.41
C LYS A 67 -9.07 23.30 2.68
N MET A 68 -8.50 22.96 3.82
CA MET A 68 -8.36 21.58 4.24
C MET A 68 -9.71 20.87 4.38
N PRO A 69 -9.82 19.61 3.88
CA PRO A 69 -11.01 18.80 4.09
C PRO A 69 -11.21 18.45 5.57
N ALA A 70 -12.45 18.30 6.01
CA ALA A 70 -12.80 17.96 7.40
C ALA A 70 -12.15 16.63 7.86
N SER A 71 -12.01 15.66 6.97
CA SER A 71 -11.33 14.38 7.25
C SER A 71 -9.85 14.51 7.56
N ALA A 72 -9.16 15.51 6.98
CA ALA A 72 -7.75 15.79 7.23
C ALA A 72 -7.52 16.66 8.49
N THR A 73 -8.58 17.29 9.01
CA THR A 73 -8.52 18.13 10.21
C THR A 73 -9.11 17.47 11.47
N ALA A 74 -9.58 16.23 11.36
CA ALA A 74 -10.19 15.52 12.50
C ALA A 74 -9.26 15.40 13.73
N HIS A 75 -7.96 15.27 13.51
CA HIS A 75 -6.93 15.22 14.56
C HIS A 75 -6.10 16.52 14.67
N ARG A 76 -6.40 17.52 13.83
CA ARG A 76 -5.71 18.82 13.76
C ARG A 76 -6.71 19.94 13.53
N PRO A 77 -7.64 20.18 14.49
CA PRO A 77 -8.70 21.19 14.32
C PRO A 77 -8.15 22.60 14.12
N GLU A 78 -6.94 22.88 14.61
CA GLU A 78 -6.22 24.16 14.45
C GLU A 78 -5.87 24.47 12.98
N LEU A 79 -5.86 23.45 12.12
CA LEU A 79 -5.57 23.61 10.67
C LEU A 79 -6.88 23.75 9.85
N ALA A 80 -8.04 23.79 10.50
CA ALA A 80 -9.31 23.92 9.81
C ALA A 80 -9.36 25.22 8.99
N GLY A 81 -9.60 25.10 7.67
CA GLY A 81 -9.64 26.24 6.76
C GLY A 81 -8.29 26.66 6.16
N ALA A 82 -7.18 26.09 6.61
CA ALA A 82 -5.87 26.36 6.01
C ALA A 82 -5.78 25.87 4.55
N ALA A 83 -5.06 26.58 3.72
CA ALA A 83 -4.65 26.06 2.41
C ALA A 83 -3.70 24.88 2.60
N PHE A 84 -3.65 23.98 1.62
CA PHE A 84 -2.82 22.77 1.74
C PHE A 84 -2.26 22.30 0.41
N GLU A 85 -1.22 21.50 0.50
CA GLU A 85 -0.64 20.75 -0.61
C GLU A 85 -0.38 19.32 -0.13
N ALA A 86 -0.77 18.35 -0.95
CA ALA A 86 -0.56 16.93 -0.67
C ALA A 86 -0.04 16.22 -1.91
N MET A 87 0.95 15.36 -1.73
CA MET A 87 1.50 14.57 -2.82
C MET A 87 1.90 13.19 -2.37
N GLY A 88 1.80 12.20 -3.26
CA GLY A 88 2.15 10.84 -2.92
C GLY A 88 2.21 9.91 -4.12
N VAL A 89 2.82 8.75 -3.87
CA VAL A 89 2.74 7.57 -4.74
C VAL A 89 2.01 6.49 -3.99
N SER A 90 1.00 5.90 -4.64
CA SER A 90 0.25 4.76 -4.14
C SER A 90 0.24 3.67 -5.18
N LEU A 91 0.37 2.43 -4.75
CA LEU A 91 0.36 1.29 -5.65
C LEU A 91 -0.37 0.09 -5.06
N VAL A 92 -0.96 -0.71 -5.94
CA VAL A 92 -1.48 -2.05 -5.64
C VAL A 92 -1.16 -2.98 -6.79
N ILE A 93 -0.63 -4.15 -6.45
CA ILE A 93 -0.21 -5.15 -7.41
C ILE A 93 -1.02 -6.43 -7.22
N HIS A 94 -1.74 -6.84 -8.25
CA HIS A 94 -2.54 -8.07 -8.29
C HIS A 94 -1.91 -9.09 -9.24
N PRO A 95 -1.17 -10.09 -8.73
CA PRO A 95 -0.53 -11.11 -9.57
C PRO A 95 -1.52 -12.15 -10.07
N LYS A 96 -1.19 -12.80 -11.21
CA LYS A 96 -1.98 -13.91 -11.77
C LYS A 96 -1.93 -15.15 -10.90
N ASN A 97 -0.72 -15.53 -10.49
CA ASN A 97 -0.49 -16.77 -9.75
C ASN A 97 -1.02 -16.61 -8.31
N PRO A 98 -1.90 -17.50 -7.83
CA PRO A 98 -2.44 -17.46 -6.48
C PRO A 98 -1.41 -17.59 -5.35
N TYR A 99 -0.23 -18.12 -5.65
CA TYR A 99 0.87 -18.26 -4.69
C TYR A 99 1.72 -16.98 -4.57
N VAL A 100 1.55 -16.01 -5.47
CA VAL A 100 2.14 -14.69 -5.34
C VAL A 100 1.14 -13.78 -4.61
N PRO A 101 1.52 -13.17 -3.48
CA PRO A 101 0.62 -12.31 -2.73
C PRO A 101 0.30 -11.00 -3.45
N THR A 102 -0.89 -10.46 -3.23
CA THR A 102 -1.19 -9.06 -3.52
C THR A 102 -0.35 -8.18 -2.59
N SER A 103 0.15 -7.06 -3.08
CA SER A 103 0.88 -6.08 -2.28
C SER A 103 0.38 -4.67 -2.50
N HIS A 104 0.50 -3.86 -1.47
CA HIS A 104 0.18 -2.44 -1.46
C HIS A 104 1.36 -1.67 -0.88
N ALA A 105 1.61 -0.48 -1.41
CA ALA A 105 2.47 0.50 -0.77
C ALA A 105 1.93 1.92 -1.01
N ASN A 106 2.24 2.80 -0.09
CA ASN A 106 1.95 4.22 -0.20
C ASN A 106 3.06 5.01 0.50
N VAL A 107 3.49 6.08 -0.12
CA VAL A 107 4.34 7.10 0.50
C VAL A 107 3.78 8.47 0.12
N ARG A 108 3.54 9.32 1.12
CA ARG A 108 2.86 10.61 0.94
C ARG A 108 3.44 11.69 1.81
N PHE A 109 3.27 12.91 1.36
CA PHE A 109 3.61 14.14 2.05
C PHE A 109 2.41 15.07 2.07
N PHE A 110 2.22 15.75 3.18
CA PHE A 110 1.20 16.76 3.37
C PHE A 110 1.82 18.02 3.99
N ILE A 111 1.38 19.19 3.55
CA ILE A 111 1.74 20.46 4.16
C ILE A 111 0.53 21.39 4.17
N ALA A 112 0.25 21.98 5.32
CA ALA A 112 -0.78 22.98 5.53
C ALA A 112 -0.15 24.37 5.72
N TYR A 113 -0.82 25.40 5.24
CA TYR A 113 -0.39 26.79 5.28
C TYR A 113 -1.42 27.61 6.08
N PRO A 114 -1.37 27.61 7.44
CA PRO A 114 -2.25 28.47 8.24
C PRO A 114 -1.87 29.95 8.03
N GLU A 115 -2.89 30.84 8.07
CA GLU A 115 -2.67 32.28 7.74
C GLU A 115 -1.69 33.00 8.67
N ASN A 116 -1.64 32.64 9.95
CA ASN A 116 -0.87 33.37 10.96
C ASN A 116 0.13 32.49 11.71
N ALA A 117 0.60 31.38 11.10
CA ALA A 117 1.56 30.47 11.69
C ALA A 117 2.48 29.88 10.60
N GLU A 118 3.58 29.29 11.05
CA GLU A 118 4.47 28.55 10.16
C GLU A 118 3.77 27.35 9.51
N PRO A 119 4.16 26.98 8.28
CA PRO A 119 3.63 25.79 7.63
C PRO A 119 3.80 24.53 8.49
N VAL A 120 2.74 23.72 8.56
CA VAL A 120 2.74 22.44 9.27
C VAL A 120 2.76 21.30 8.27
N TRP A 121 3.76 20.45 8.36
CA TRP A 121 3.95 19.34 7.43
C TRP A 121 4.04 17.99 8.16
N TRP A 122 3.73 16.92 7.44
CA TRP A 122 3.93 15.53 7.90
C TRP A 122 4.03 14.58 6.72
N PHE A 123 4.60 13.43 7.00
CA PHE A 123 4.64 12.30 6.08
C PHE A 123 3.72 11.19 6.55
N GLY A 124 3.33 10.31 5.62
CA GLY A 124 2.62 9.08 5.90
C GLY A 124 2.98 8.03 4.86
N GLY A 125 2.69 6.77 5.16
CA GLY A 125 2.97 5.71 4.22
C GLY A 125 3.04 4.33 4.85
N GLY A 126 3.69 3.44 4.12
CA GLY A 126 3.90 2.05 4.50
C GLY A 126 3.75 1.11 3.32
N PHE A 127 3.85 -0.17 3.61
CA PHE A 127 3.57 -1.26 2.67
C PHE A 127 3.04 -2.48 3.42
N ASP A 128 2.12 -3.23 2.81
CA ASP A 128 1.54 -4.43 3.38
C ASP A 128 1.34 -5.55 2.36
N LEU A 129 1.35 -6.79 2.83
CA LEU A 129 1.31 -8.01 2.04
C LEU A 129 0.04 -8.82 2.31
N THR A 130 -0.67 -9.21 1.24
CA THR A 130 -1.91 -9.98 1.31
C THR A 130 -1.75 -11.30 0.56
N PRO A 131 -1.26 -12.36 1.22
CA PRO A 131 -1.16 -13.69 0.64
C PRO A 131 -2.52 -14.39 0.61
N PHE A 132 -2.68 -15.29 -0.38
CA PHE A 132 -3.81 -16.23 -0.45
C PHE A 132 -3.38 -17.63 0.01
N TYR A 133 -2.16 -18.00 -0.27
CA TYR A 133 -1.45 -19.19 0.20
C TYR A 133 -0.13 -18.75 0.85
N PRO A 134 -0.12 -18.51 2.17
CA PRO A 134 1.03 -17.95 2.85
C PRO A 134 2.19 -18.95 2.96
N PHE A 135 3.41 -18.44 2.86
CA PHE A 135 4.65 -19.13 3.17
C PHE A 135 5.38 -18.37 4.27
N GLU A 136 5.72 -19.05 5.35
CA GLU A 136 6.40 -18.43 6.51
C GLU A 136 7.70 -17.73 6.09
N GLU A 137 8.49 -18.34 5.22
CA GLU A 137 9.74 -17.77 4.73
C GLU A 137 9.56 -16.46 3.93
N ASP A 138 8.46 -16.32 3.18
CA ASP A 138 8.14 -15.10 2.44
C ASP A 138 7.72 -13.99 3.42
N ILE A 139 6.96 -14.34 4.44
CA ILE A 139 6.52 -13.42 5.50
C ILE A 139 7.73 -12.95 6.32
N VAL A 140 8.63 -13.86 6.69
CA VAL A 140 9.87 -13.51 7.40
C VAL A 140 10.74 -12.57 6.55
N HIS A 141 10.92 -12.87 5.27
CA HIS A 141 11.64 -11.98 4.36
C HIS A 141 11.01 -10.59 4.29
N TRP A 142 9.69 -10.51 4.10
CA TRP A 142 8.94 -9.25 4.04
C TRP A 142 9.14 -8.40 5.30
N HIS A 143 8.97 -8.99 6.47
CA HIS A 143 9.12 -8.31 7.74
C HIS A 143 10.59 -8.01 8.12
N THR A 144 11.52 -8.82 7.64
CA THR A 144 12.96 -8.55 7.79
C THR A 144 13.33 -7.27 7.05
N VAL A 145 12.92 -7.13 5.78
CA VAL A 145 13.14 -5.90 5.02
C VAL A 145 12.44 -4.71 5.67
N ALA A 146 11.19 -4.88 6.15
CA ALA A 146 10.46 -3.83 6.86
C ALA A 146 11.21 -3.35 8.11
N ARG A 147 11.75 -4.27 8.91
CA ARG A 147 12.58 -3.95 10.08
C ARG A 147 13.87 -3.24 9.68
N ASP A 148 14.56 -3.74 8.69
CA ASP A 148 15.87 -3.23 8.26
C ASP A 148 15.75 -1.81 7.67
N VAL A 149 14.64 -1.50 6.98
CA VAL A 149 14.30 -0.14 6.54
C VAL A 149 14.11 0.81 7.72
N CYS A 150 13.53 0.35 8.81
CA CYS A 150 13.27 1.16 10.01
C CYS A 150 14.51 1.31 10.92
N ALA A 151 15.40 0.33 10.92
CA ALA A 151 16.53 0.23 11.88
C ALA A 151 17.41 1.49 11.95
N PRO A 152 17.77 2.20 10.84
CA PRO A 152 18.56 3.43 10.92
C PRO A 152 17.86 4.59 11.66
N PHE A 153 16.56 4.51 11.85
CA PHE A 153 15.73 5.58 12.44
C PHE A 153 15.31 5.30 13.88
N GLY A 154 15.67 4.14 14.42
CA GLY A 154 15.48 3.74 15.81
C GLY A 154 14.87 2.35 15.98
N GLU A 155 15.25 1.66 17.06
CA GLU A 155 14.82 0.27 17.32
C GLU A 155 13.32 0.12 17.53
N SER A 156 12.63 1.16 18.03
CA SER A 156 11.19 1.15 18.27
C SER A 156 10.35 1.41 17.01
N VAL A 157 10.96 1.89 15.92
CA VAL A 157 10.23 2.35 14.72
C VAL A 157 9.50 1.19 14.04
N TYR A 158 10.17 0.05 13.83
CA TYR A 158 9.53 -1.12 13.22
C TYR A 158 8.40 -1.69 14.09
N PRO A 159 8.60 -2.00 15.38
CA PRO A 159 7.50 -2.52 16.20
C PRO A 159 6.28 -1.61 16.24
N GLU A 160 6.48 -0.30 16.36
CA GLU A 160 5.41 0.70 16.39
C GLU A 160 4.62 0.73 15.08
N PHE A 161 5.31 0.83 13.93
CA PHE A 161 4.65 0.95 12.63
C PHE A 161 4.08 -0.37 12.12
N LYS A 162 4.65 -1.50 12.55
CA LYS A 162 4.09 -2.84 12.34
C LYS A 162 2.79 -3.01 13.11
N GLN A 163 2.75 -2.64 14.37
CA GLN A 163 1.52 -2.69 15.17
C GLN A 163 0.44 -1.80 14.55
N TRP A 164 0.79 -0.58 14.16
CA TRP A 164 -0.17 0.32 13.51
C TRP A 164 -0.70 -0.24 12.19
N CYS A 165 0.16 -0.92 11.42
CA CYS A 165 -0.24 -1.63 10.21
C CYS A 165 -1.30 -2.71 10.50
N ASP A 166 -1.10 -3.54 11.52
CA ASP A 166 -2.05 -4.58 11.91
C ASP A 166 -3.42 -3.99 12.33
N GLU A 167 -3.39 -2.89 13.07
CA GLU A 167 -4.61 -2.18 13.51
C GLU A 167 -5.35 -1.52 12.35
N TYR A 168 -4.61 -0.87 11.44
CA TYR A 168 -5.20 -0.15 10.31
C TYR A 168 -5.85 -1.10 9.31
N PHE A 169 -5.19 -2.20 8.95
CA PHE A 169 -5.67 -3.15 7.94
C PHE A 169 -6.55 -4.28 8.52
N TYR A 170 -7.20 -4.04 9.65
CA TYR A 170 -8.11 -4.99 10.27
C TYR A 170 -9.54 -4.84 9.75
N LEU A 171 -10.13 -5.94 9.24
CA LEU A 171 -11.52 -6.02 8.80
C LEU A 171 -12.41 -6.35 9.99
N LYS A 172 -12.95 -5.33 10.64
CA LYS A 172 -13.76 -5.46 11.87
C LYS A 172 -14.97 -6.40 11.70
N HIS A 173 -15.65 -6.33 10.56
CA HIS A 173 -16.83 -7.15 10.26
C HIS A 173 -16.50 -8.59 9.88
N ARG A 174 -15.22 -8.93 9.66
CA ARG A 174 -14.72 -10.29 9.39
C ARG A 174 -13.91 -10.85 10.53
N ASN A 175 -13.50 -10.02 11.47
CA ASN A 175 -12.63 -10.39 12.58
C ASN A 175 -11.29 -11.01 12.08
N GLU A 176 -10.71 -10.42 11.03
CA GLU A 176 -9.44 -10.84 10.44
C GLU A 176 -8.63 -9.64 9.96
N THR A 177 -7.31 -9.79 9.86
CA THR A 177 -6.46 -8.81 9.17
C THR A 177 -6.57 -8.98 7.66
N ARG A 178 -6.34 -7.89 6.88
CA ARG A 178 -6.34 -7.94 5.41
C ARG A 178 -5.29 -8.91 4.85
N GLY A 179 -4.16 -9.02 5.53
CA GLY A 179 -3.04 -9.88 5.19
C GLY A 179 -2.11 -10.06 6.38
N VAL A 180 -0.84 -10.21 6.13
CA VAL A 180 0.20 -10.43 7.15
C VAL A 180 0.86 -9.15 7.65
N GLY A 181 0.37 -7.98 7.23
CA GLY A 181 0.85 -6.68 7.64
C GLY A 181 2.13 -6.24 6.92
N GLY A 182 2.89 -5.43 7.59
CA GLY A 182 4.10 -4.76 7.11
C GLY A 182 4.37 -3.50 7.91
N LEU A 183 4.35 -2.33 7.26
CA LEU A 183 4.50 -1.02 7.89
C LEU A 183 3.31 -0.12 7.56
N PHE A 184 2.84 0.63 8.54
CA PHE A 184 1.93 1.74 8.34
C PHE A 184 2.25 2.85 9.34
N PHE A 185 2.27 4.10 8.85
CA PHE A 185 2.45 5.29 9.66
C PHE A 185 1.74 6.47 9.02
N ASP A 186 1.32 7.40 9.85
CA ASP A 186 0.70 8.65 9.47
C ASP A 186 1.19 9.78 10.39
N ASP A 187 0.89 11.04 10.05
CA ASP A 187 1.28 12.21 10.86
C ASP A 187 2.76 12.24 11.28
N LEU A 188 3.65 11.65 10.46
CA LEU A 188 5.07 11.53 10.79
C LEU A 188 5.79 12.87 10.60
N ASN A 189 6.15 13.50 11.71
CA ASN A 189 7.01 14.70 11.79
C ASN A 189 7.86 14.74 13.06
N ARG A 190 8.14 13.54 13.63
CA ARG A 190 8.89 13.40 14.91
C ARG A 190 10.39 13.70 14.76
N TRP A 191 10.90 13.67 13.53
CA TRP A 191 12.29 14.03 13.21
C TRP A 191 12.29 15.32 12.38
N ASP A 192 13.49 15.86 12.11
CA ASP A 192 13.61 16.93 11.13
C ASP A 192 13.14 16.49 9.74
N PHE A 193 12.92 17.47 8.86
CA PHE A 193 12.38 17.22 7.53
C PHE A 193 13.23 16.26 6.71
N ASP A 194 14.54 16.43 6.71
CA ASP A 194 15.46 15.63 5.90
C ASP A 194 15.52 14.18 6.40
N THR A 195 15.47 13.96 7.70
CA THR A 195 15.38 12.64 8.31
C THR A 195 14.05 11.96 7.95
N CYS A 196 12.91 12.67 8.04
CA CYS A 196 11.61 12.14 7.60
C CYS A 196 11.60 11.83 6.10
N LEU A 197 12.18 12.69 5.26
CA LEU A 197 12.29 12.48 3.81
C LEU A 197 13.14 11.25 3.49
N ASN A 198 14.26 11.06 4.18
CA ASN A 198 15.12 9.89 4.04
C ASN A 198 14.40 8.60 4.47
N PHE A 199 13.59 8.67 5.54
CA PHE A 199 12.76 7.55 5.94
C PHE A 199 11.74 7.15 4.87
N ILE A 200 11.00 8.11 4.31
CA ILE A 200 10.05 7.89 3.21
C ILE A 200 10.74 7.27 1.98
N LYS A 201 11.94 7.76 1.66
CA LYS A 201 12.77 7.20 0.58
C LYS A 201 13.10 5.73 0.88
N ALA A 202 13.59 5.45 2.07
CA ALA A 202 13.95 4.08 2.48
C ALA A 202 12.74 3.13 2.44
N VAL A 203 11.55 3.58 2.86
CA VAL A 203 10.30 2.80 2.78
C VAL A 203 9.92 2.52 1.32
N GLY A 204 9.96 3.53 0.45
CA GLY A 204 9.59 3.38 -0.97
C GLY A 204 10.56 2.46 -1.74
N GLU A 205 11.85 2.61 -1.54
CA GLU A 205 12.89 1.75 -2.15
C GLU A 205 12.86 0.33 -1.55
N GLY A 206 12.63 0.23 -0.24
CA GLY A 206 12.51 -1.04 0.49
C GLY A 206 11.35 -1.92 -0.01
N TYR A 207 10.26 -1.32 -0.50
CA TYR A 207 9.16 -2.07 -1.09
C TYR A 207 9.59 -3.00 -2.22
N ILE A 208 10.44 -2.53 -3.14
CA ILE A 208 10.95 -3.33 -4.27
C ILE A 208 11.76 -4.52 -3.73
N THR A 209 12.64 -4.26 -2.78
CA THR A 209 13.49 -5.28 -2.14
C THR A 209 12.66 -6.30 -1.36
N ALA A 210 11.57 -5.90 -0.75
CA ALA A 210 10.67 -6.78 0.00
C ALA A 210 9.80 -7.65 -0.93
N TYR A 211 9.28 -7.08 -2.04
CA TYR A 211 8.26 -7.75 -2.85
C TYR A 211 8.80 -8.62 -3.98
N LEU A 212 9.76 -8.12 -4.77
CA LEU A 212 10.20 -8.84 -5.99
C LEU A 212 10.84 -10.21 -5.72
N PRO A 213 11.62 -10.45 -4.67
CA PRO A 213 12.13 -11.79 -4.37
C PRO A 213 11.00 -12.81 -4.12
N ILE A 214 9.90 -12.39 -3.49
CA ILE A 214 8.72 -13.24 -3.28
C ILE A 214 8.06 -13.56 -4.63
N VAL A 215 7.87 -12.55 -5.49
CA VAL A 215 7.33 -12.74 -6.84
C VAL A 215 8.17 -13.72 -7.64
N ALA A 216 9.48 -13.49 -7.74
CA ALA A 216 10.41 -14.32 -8.48
C ALA A 216 10.38 -15.80 -8.02
N LYS A 217 10.24 -16.01 -6.70
CA LYS A 217 10.17 -17.35 -6.11
C LYS A 217 8.86 -18.06 -6.39
N ARG A 218 7.73 -17.33 -6.46
CA ARG A 218 6.37 -17.90 -6.50
C ARG A 218 5.69 -17.86 -7.86
N LYS A 219 6.09 -16.99 -8.78
CA LYS A 219 5.40 -16.77 -10.07
C LYS A 219 5.24 -18.00 -10.95
N ASN A 220 6.13 -18.98 -10.80
CA ASN A 220 6.11 -20.22 -11.57
C ASN A 220 5.57 -21.43 -10.78
N THR A 221 5.03 -21.22 -9.58
CA THR A 221 4.41 -22.30 -8.80
C THR A 221 3.18 -22.84 -9.55
N PRO A 222 3.08 -24.17 -9.82
CA PRO A 222 1.92 -24.73 -10.50
C PRO A 222 0.64 -24.50 -9.68
N TYR A 223 -0.45 -24.16 -10.35
CA TYR A 223 -1.77 -24.01 -9.73
C TYR A 223 -2.89 -24.42 -10.70
N GLY A 224 -4.07 -24.69 -10.15
CA GLY A 224 -5.26 -25.06 -10.90
C GLY A 224 -6.44 -24.14 -10.60
N GLU A 225 -7.63 -24.58 -11.02
CA GLU A 225 -8.87 -23.82 -10.80
C GLU A 225 -9.19 -23.63 -9.31
N ARG A 226 -8.84 -24.60 -8.47
CA ARG A 226 -9.05 -24.55 -7.02
C ARG A 226 -8.35 -23.32 -6.42
N GLU A 227 -7.05 -23.21 -6.64
CA GLU A 227 -6.23 -22.12 -6.12
C GLU A 227 -6.66 -20.78 -6.72
N ARG A 228 -6.97 -20.77 -8.02
CA ARG A 228 -7.47 -19.56 -8.67
C ARG A 228 -8.81 -19.08 -8.11
N ASN A 229 -9.76 -19.99 -7.92
CA ASN A 229 -11.07 -19.67 -7.35
C ASN A 229 -10.93 -19.13 -5.92
N PHE A 230 -10.06 -19.71 -5.11
CA PHE A 230 -9.80 -19.21 -3.78
C PHE A 230 -9.16 -17.82 -3.79
N GLN A 231 -8.19 -17.57 -4.67
CA GLN A 231 -7.63 -16.22 -4.86
C GLN A 231 -8.74 -15.20 -5.19
N LEU A 232 -9.63 -15.51 -6.14
CA LEU A 232 -10.73 -14.63 -6.52
C LEU A 232 -11.68 -14.36 -5.34
N TYR A 233 -11.99 -15.40 -4.54
CA TYR A 233 -12.77 -15.24 -3.33
C TYR A 233 -12.08 -14.33 -2.30
N ARG A 234 -10.80 -14.55 -2.04
CA ARG A 234 -10.02 -13.72 -1.10
C ARG A 234 -9.83 -12.29 -1.58
N ARG A 235 -9.77 -12.05 -2.88
CA ARG A 235 -9.82 -10.70 -3.44
C ARG A 235 -11.09 -9.94 -3.08
N GLY A 236 -12.20 -10.65 -2.83
CA GLY A 236 -13.42 -10.06 -2.27
C GLY A 236 -13.16 -9.37 -0.92
N ARG A 237 -12.35 -9.97 -0.03
CA ARG A 237 -11.97 -9.36 1.26
C ARG A 237 -11.11 -8.12 1.07
N TYR A 238 -10.21 -8.15 0.09
CA TYR A 238 -9.41 -6.98 -0.29
C TYR A 238 -10.30 -5.81 -0.74
N VAL A 239 -11.28 -6.09 -1.61
CA VAL A 239 -12.25 -5.10 -2.08
C VAL A 239 -13.11 -4.57 -0.93
N GLU A 240 -13.59 -5.43 -0.02
CA GLU A 240 -14.35 -5.02 1.17
C GLU A 240 -13.57 -4.01 2.01
N PHE A 241 -12.29 -4.28 2.29
CA PHE A 241 -11.46 -3.33 3.05
C PHE A 241 -11.35 -1.99 2.32
N ASN A 242 -10.94 -2.01 1.06
CA ASN A 242 -10.65 -0.81 0.31
C ASN A 242 -11.88 0.09 0.10
N LEU A 243 -13.07 -0.50 -0.12
CA LEU A 243 -14.30 0.28 -0.34
C LEU A 243 -15.01 0.69 0.95
N VAL A 244 -14.83 -0.05 2.05
CA VAL A 244 -15.61 0.18 3.29
C VAL A 244 -14.77 0.84 4.39
N TRP A 245 -13.48 0.49 4.49
CA TRP A 245 -12.65 0.87 5.62
C TRP A 245 -11.44 1.74 5.26
N ASP A 246 -10.96 1.68 4.01
CA ASP A 246 -9.76 2.44 3.64
C ASP A 246 -10.05 3.95 3.60
N ARG A 247 -9.45 4.67 4.57
CA ARG A 247 -9.60 6.13 4.68
C ARG A 247 -9.13 6.87 3.44
N GLY A 248 -8.07 6.36 2.78
CA GLY A 248 -7.52 6.97 1.57
C GLY A 248 -8.47 6.87 0.38
N THR A 249 -9.07 5.70 0.15
CA THR A 249 -10.08 5.48 -0.88
C THR A 249 -11.33 6.33 -0.63
N LEU A 250 -11.86 6.30 0.60
CA LEU A 250 -13.04 7.08 0.98
C LEU A 250 -12.79 8.58 0.81
N PHE A 251 -11.65 9.08 1.31
CA PHE A 251 -11.26 10.47 1.13
C PHE A 251 -11.17 10.87 -0.34
N GLY A 252 -10.48 10.06 -1.16
CA GLY A 252 -10.32 10.33 -2.58
C GLY A 252 -11.64 10.43 -3.32
N LEU A 253 -12.57 9.49 -3.08
CA LEU A 253 -13.89 9.49 -3.72
C LEU A 253 -14.76 10.65 -3.23
N GLN A 254 -14.78 10.95 -1.92
CA GLN A 254 -15.58 12.01 -1.33
C GLN A 254 -15.07 13.42 -1.67
N SER A 255 -13.78 13.59 -1.86
CA SER A 255 -13.16 14.87 -2.26
C SER A 255 -13.24 15.16 -3.75
N GLY A 256 -13.83 14.27 -4.55
CA GLY A 256 -13.93 14.42 -6.01
C GLY A 256 -12.61 14.13 -6.72
N GLY A 257 -11.78 13.29 -6.15
CA GLY A 257 -10.58 12.75 -6.79
C GLY A 257 -10.92 11.97 -8.06
N ARG A 258 -9.93 11.74 -8.92
CA ARG A 258 -10.12 11.01 -10.17
C ARG A 258 -10.45 9.54 -9.89
N THR A 259 -11.69 9.14 -10.10
CA THR A 259 -12.23 7.81 -9.78
C THR A 259 -11.39 6.69 -10.37
N GLU A 260 -11.01 6.79 -11.65
CA GLU A 260 -10.20 5.77 -12.35
C GLU A 260 -8.83 5.56 -11.69
N SER A 261 -8.19 6.65 -11.21
CA SER A 261 -6.90 6.60 -10.52
C SER A 261 -7.01 6.02 -9.10
N ILE A 262 -8.18 6.13 -8.48
CA ILE A 262 -8.46 5.56 -7.15
C ILE A 262 -8.80 4.08 -7.30
N LEU A 263 -9.73 3.74 -8.17
CA LEU A 263 -10.24 2.38 -8.33
C LEU A 263 -9.32 1.44 -9.14
N MET A 264 -8.22 1.96 -9.73
CA MET A 264 -7.17 1.10 -10.31
C MET A 264 -6.55 0.13 -9.29
N SER A 265 -6.71 0.42 -7.99
CA SER A 265 -6.25 -0.44 -6.89
C SER A 265 -7.08 -1.71 -6.71
N MET A 266 -8.24 -1.79 -7.36
CA MET A 266 -9.10 -2.97 -7.28
C MET A 266 -8.57 -4.10 -8.17
N PRO A 267 -8.74 -5.37 -7.74
CA PRO A 267 -8.42 -6.50 -8.59
C PRO A 267 -9.36 -6.54 -9.82
N PRO A 268 -8.88 -6.93 -11.01
CA PRO A 268 -9.71 -6.95 -12.21
C PRO A 268 -10.80 -8.04 -12.17
N LEU A 269 -10.57 -9.10 -11.42
CA LEU A 269 -11.51 -10.19 -11.19
C LEU A 269 -11.63 -10.50 -9.70
N VAL A 270 -12.84 -10.71 -9.24
CA VAL A 270 -13.20 -10.99 -7.84
C VAL A 270 -14.42 -11.90 -7.78
N ARG A 271 -14.53 -12.72 -6.73
CA ARG A 271 -15.73 -13.52 -6.42
C ARG A 271 -16.25 -13.19 -5.05
N PHE A 272 -17.57 -13.06 -4.95
CA PHE A 272 -18.29 -13.02 -3.69
C PHE A 272 -19.12 -14.31 -3.59
N GLU A 273 -18.83 -15.11 -2.58
CA GLU A 273 -19.56 -16.36 -2.31
C GLU A 273 -20.29 -16.24 -0.98
N TYR A 274 -21.57 -16.62 -0.99
CA TYR A 274 -22.38 -16.66 0.21
C TYR A 274 -21.98 -17.82 1.09
N GLN A 275 -21.60 -17.55 2.35
CA GLN A 275 -21.23 -18.54 3.36
C GLN A 275 -20.13 -19.54 2.91
N TYR A 276 -19.12 -19.05 2.16
CA TYR A 276 -18.00 -19.91 1.82
C TYR A 276 -17.23 -20.34 3.08
N VAL A 277 -17.06 -21.65 3.21
CA VAL A 277 -16.25 -22.28 4.27
C VAL A 277 -15.22 -23.18 3.58
N PRO A 278 -13.92 -22.94 3.77
CA PRO A 278 -12.90 -23.83 3.22
C PRO A 278 -12.97 -25.21 3.89
N GLU A 279 -12.61 -26.25 3.14
CA GLU A 279 -12.53 -27.61 3.66
C GLU A 279 -11.53 -27.70 4.82
N GLU A 280 -11.93 -28.37 5.91
CA GLU A 280 -11.08 -28.55 7.08
C GLU A 280 -9.77 -29.27 6.72
N GLY A 281 -8.65 -28.77 7.22
CA GLY A 281 -7.32 -29.30 6.92
C GLY A 281 -6.75 -28.87 5.56
N SER A 282 -7.53 -28.13 4.74
CA SER A 282 -7.06 -27.63 3.45
C SER A 282 -6.08 -26.45 3.60
N PRO A 283 -5.23 -26.19 2.58
CA PRO A 283 -4.38 -24.98 2.55
C PRO A 283 -5.20 -23.68 2.64
N GLU A 284 -6.42 -23.67 2.10
CA GLU A 284 -7.34 -22.54 2.18
C GLU A 284 -7.81 -22.28 3.61
N ALA A 285 -8.08 -23.32 4.39
CA ALA A 285 -8.44 -23.21 5.80
C ALA A 285 -7.23 -22.75 6.65
N ALA A 286 -6.01 -23.17 6.29
CA ALA A 286 -4.78 -22.79 6.97
C ALA A 286 -4.50 -21.29 6.90
N LEU A 287 -4.97 -20.58 5.87
CA LEU A 287 -4.82 -19.13 5.74
C LEU A 287 -5.32 -18.38 6.99
N ASN A 288 -6.40 -18.86 7.63
CA ASN A 288 -6.97 -18.19 8.82
C ASN A 288 -5.98 -18.03 9.97
N GLN A 289 -4.97 -18.90 10.05
CA GLN A 289 -3.92 -18.83 11.08
C GLN A 289 -2.94 -17.65 10.83
N PHE A 290 -2.93 -17.10 9.61
CA PHE A 290 -2.08 -16.00 9.20
C PHE A 290 -2.80 -14.64 9.16
N LEU A 291 -4.12 -14.62 9.26
CA LEU A 291 -4.94 -13.40 9.21
C LEU A 291 -5.16 -12.80 10.61
N VAL A 292 -4.12 -12.80 11.40
CA VAL A 292 -4.09 -12.29 12.78
C VAL A 292 -2.83 -11.48 13.02
N ALA A 293 -2.91 -10.50 13.94
CA ALA A 293 -1.73 -9.74 14.36
C ALA A 293 -0.74 -10.67 15.07
N ARG A 294 0.51 -10.76 14.58
CA ARG A 294 1.56 -11.63 15.11
C ARG A 294 2.92 -10.95 15.01
N ASP A 295 3.84 -11.33 15.88
CA ASP A 295 5.25 -10.98 15.73
C ASP A 295 5.96 -12.05 14.88
N TRP A 296 5.91 -11.86 13.56
CA TRP A 296 6.40 -12.81 12.58
C TRP A 296 7.90 -13.11 12.72
N LEU A 297 8.69 -12.09 13.04
CA LEU A 297 10.14 -12.24 13.17
C LEU A 297 10.53 -12.99 14.45
N LYS A 298 9.77 -12.80 15.55
CA LYS A 298 9.99 -13.54 16.79
C LYS A 298 9.55 -14.99 16.68
N GLU A 299 8.46 -15.26 15.97
CA GLU A 299 7.89 -16.61 15.87
C GLU A 299 8.59 -17.48 14.84
N PHE A 300 9.01 -16.94 13.71
CA PHE A 300 9.56 -17.68 12.57
C PHE A 300 10.94 -17.21 12.11
N GLY A 301 11.42 -16.01 12.52
CA GLY A 301 12.76 -15.52 12.24
C GLY A 301 13.78 -16.30 13.08
N LYS A 302 14.65 -17.05 12.42
CA LYS A 302 15.75 -17.79 13.05
C LYS A 302 17.04 -16.99 13.00
#